data_98d29b5c2249833d869f9c98d2b2115d
#
_entry.id   98d29b5c2249833d869f9c98d2b2115d
#
_cell.length_a   1.000
_cell.length_b   1.000
_cell.length_c   1.000
_cell.angle_alpha   90.00
_cell.angle_beta   90.00
_cell.angle_gamma   90.00
#
_symmetry.space_group_name_H-M   'P 1'
#
loop_
_entity.id
_entity.type
_entity.pdbx_description
1 polymer ?
#
loop_
_entity_poly.entity_id
_entity_poly.type
_entity_poly.pdbx_seq_one_letter_code
_entity_poly.pdbx_strand_id
1 'polypeptide(L)'
;MEDLAGFTGAGLNLTLPNVVGFDNLVAAITRVWASPFTARAFGWRQSHMTAPEHVYTSILLLESVASDKSGVLVTQDIDNGHSGVISVAVNEGLGGAVDGQAAESLRIDLETGAVRVLATATAPRRRVPDPEGGLIRLPSSGSDVVLQAAEIRQLIDFAQHLPDRFPPIVDDQGNPAPADVEFGFLDGDLRLFQLRPFLDSRMTGGIAYLHQMDASLRDSHKVRVNMEETPRTERRPRTC
;
A
#
# COMPACT_ATOMS: atom_id res chain seq x y z
N MET A 1 -8.80 8.32 -13.34
CA MET A 1 -9.93 7.84 -12.54
C MET A 1 -9.47 6.76 -11.57
N GLU A 2 -8.42 7.05 -10.85
CA GLU A 2 -7.93 6.12 -9.81
C GLU A 2 -8.58 6.46 -8.47
N ASP A 3 -8.85 7.74 -8.24
CA ASP A 3 -9.48 8.25 -7.04
C ASP A 3 -10.71 9.09 -7.44
N LEU A 4 -11.89 8.60 -7.12
CA LEU A 4 -13.16 9.30 -7.19
C LEU A 4 -13.68 9.55 -5.78
N ALA A 5 -14.53 10.58 -5.61
CA ALA A 5 -15.16 10.87 -4.34
C ALA A 5 -15.76 9.61 -3.69
N GLY A 6 -15.19 9.20 -2.56
CA GLY A 6 -15.62 8.02 -1.81
C GLY A 6 -15.22 6.66 -2.41
N PHE A 7 -14.33 6.63 -3.41
CA PHE A 7 -13.85 5.39 -4.01
C PHE A 7 -12.40 5.52 -4.49
N THR A 8 -11.56 4.58 -4.07
CA THR A 8 -10.23 4.38 -4.64
C THR A 8 -10.30 3.34 -5.74
N GLY A 9 -9.98 3.72 -6.98
CA GLY A 9 -9.95 2.84 -8.15
C GLY A 9 -8.73 1.95 -8.23
N ALA A 10 -8.11 1.63 -7.09
CA ALA A 10 -6.89 0.83 -7.01
C ALA A 10 -7.03 -0.48 -7.82
N GLY A 11 -6.13 -0.67 -8.78
CA GLY A 11 -6.10 -1.83 -9.65
C GLY A 11 -7.14 -1.85 -10.77
N LEU A 12 -7.84 -0.74 -11.05
CA LEU A 12 -8.67 -0.59 -12.25
C LEU A 12 -7.84 -0.14 -13.46
N ASN A 13 -6.76 0.60 -13.24
CA ASN A 13 -5.85 1.09 -14.26
C ASN A 13 -4.63 0.16 -14.38
N LEU A 14 -4.06 0.13 -15.58
CA LEU A 14 -2.87 -0.67 -15.85
C LEU A 14 -1.62 0.18 -15.69
N THR A 15 -0.70 -0.28 -14.87
CA THR A 15 0.69 0.20 -14.80
C THR A 15 1.62 -0.85 -15.40
N LEU A 16 2.49 -0.43 -16.30
CA LEU A 16 3.51 -1.28 -16.91
C LEU A 16 4.88 -0.81 -16.44
N PRO A 17 5.51 -1.54 -15.52
CA PRO A 17 6.81 -1.17 -14.97
C PRO A 17 7.92 -1.53 -15.94
N ASN A 18 9.00 -0.74 -15.91
CA ASN A 18 10.27 -1.00 -16.60
C ASN A 18 10.11 -1.33 -18.09
N VAL A 19 9.47 -0.42 -18.82
CA VAL A 19 9.32 -0.54 -20.28
C VAL A 19 10.61 -0.06 -20.96
N VAL A 20 11.32 -0.96 -21.63
CA VAL A 20 12.60 -0.67 -22.29
C VAL A 20 12.43 -0.63 -23.80
N GLY A 21 12.95 0.42 -24.44
CA GLY A 21 12.93 0.60 -25.89
C GLY A 21 11.68 1.30 -26.42
N PHE A 22 11.85 2.03 -27.52
CA PHE A 22 10.80 2.88 -28.08
C PHE A 22 9.58 2.10 -28.58
N ASP A 23 9.79 0.99 -29.28
CA ASP A 23 8.68 0.19 -29.83
C ASP A 23 7.84 -0.43 -28.70
N ASN A 24 8.50 -0.90 -27.63
CA ASN A 24 7.83 -1.39 -26.44
C ASN A 24 7.07 -0.29 -25.71
N LEU A 25 7.61 0.93 -25.67
CA LEU A 25 6.92 2.08 -25.09
C LEU A 25 5.62 2.40 -25.84
N VAL A 26 5.67 2.43 -27.20
CA VAL A 26 4.47 2.65 -28.01
C VAL A 26 3.41 1.55 -27.77
N ALA A 27 3.86 0.29 -27.74
CA ALA A 27 2.97 -0.84 -27.42
C ALA A 27 2.39 -0.74 -26.00
N ALA A 28 3.19 -0.31 -25.02
CA ALA A 28 2.75 -0.09 -23.65
C ALA A 28 1.68 1.00 -23.53
N ILE A 29 1.87 2.13 -24.24
CA ILE A 29 0.89 3.22 -24.33
C ILE A 29 -0.46 2.68 -24.83
N THR A 30 -0.46 1.90 -25.89
CA THR A 30 -1.69 1.30 -26.44
C THR A 30 -2.37 0.36 -25.46
N ARG A 31 -1.60 -0.43 -24.70
CA ARG A 31 -2.14 -1.34 -23.66
C ARG A 31 -2.74 -0.57 -22.49
N VAL A 32 -2.10 0.53 -22.05
CA VAL A 32 -2.64 1.38 -20.99
C VAL A 32 -3.92 2.05 -21.45
N TRP A 33 -4.01 2.55 -22.67
CA TRP A 33 -5.24 3.11 -23.25
C TRP A 33 -6.37 2.09 -23.31
N ALA A 34 -6.07 0.83 -23.57
CA ALA A 34 -7.08 -0.24 -23.61
C ALA A 34 -7.51 -0.72 -22.21
N SER A 35 -6.76 -0.41 -21.15
CA SER A 35 -7.02 -0.97 -19.81
C SER A 35 -8.38 -0.63 -19.21
N PRO A 36 -8.99 0.54 -19.42
CA PRO A 36 -10.33 0.83 -18.95
C PRO A 36 -11.42 -0.07 -19.56
N PHE A 37 -11.13 -0.73 -20.68
CA PHE A 37 -12.07 -1.61 -21.38
C PHE A 37 -11.93 -3.09 -21.01
N THR A 38 -11.13 -3.41 -19.98
CA THR A 38 -11.13 -4.74 -19.35
C THR A 38 -12.48 -5.04 -18.72
N ALA A 39 -12.88 -6.30 -18.63
CA ALA A 39 -14.17 -6.71 -18.08
C ALA A 39 -14.41 -6.13 -16.67
N ARG A 40 -13.37 -6.13 -15.80
CA ARG A 40 -13.43 -5.58 -14.45
C ARG A 40 -13.69 -4.06 -14.46
N ALA A 41 -12.88 -3.30 -15.20
CA ALA A 41 -13.00 -1.85 -15.26
C ALA A 41 -14.30 -1.42 -15.96
N PHE A 42 -14.70 -2.13 -17.01
CA PHE A 42 -15.98 -1.89 -17.69
C PHE A 42 -17.17 -2.13 -16.76
N GLY A 43 -17.23 -3.29 -16.09
CA GLY A 43 -18.31 -3.62 -15.17
C GLY A 43 -18.41 -2.62 -14.01
N TRP A 44 -17.27 -2.16 -13.48
CA TRP A 44 -17.25 -1.11 -12.46
C TRP A 44 -17.84 0.20 -12.97
N ARG A 45 -17.44 0.65 -14.17
CA ARG A 45 -17.97 1.88 -14.77
C ARG A 45 -19.48 1.82 -14.99
N GLN A 46 -20.00 0.68 -15.45
CA GLN A 46 -21.45 0.49 -15.64
C GLN A 46 -22.24 0.69 -14.34
N SER A 47 -21.64 0.36 -13.20
CA SER A 47 -22.32 0.45 -11.90
C SER A 47 -22.16 1.81 -11.21
N HIS A 48 -21.15 2.60 -11.57
CA HIS A 48 -20.75 3.78 -10.79
C HIS A 48 -20.73 5.08 -11.60
N MET A 49 -20.82 5.03 -12.93
CA MET A 49 -20.78 6.21 -13.79
C MET A 49 -22.09 6.42 -14.53
N THR A 50 -22.50 7.68 -14.66
CA THR A 50 -23.69 8.07 -15.44
C THR A 50 -23.48 7.95 -16.95
N ALA A 51 -22.27 8.12 -17.44
CA ALA A 51 -21.89 8.02 -18.85
C ALA A 51 -20.64 7.12 -18.98
N PRO A 52 -20.80 5.79 -18.79
CA PRO A 52 -19.68 4.85 -18.72
C PRO A 52 -18.89 4.69 -20.02
N GLU A 53 -19.46 5.13 -21.15
CA GLU A 53 -18.82 5.16 -22.46
C GLU A 53 -17.83 6.33 -22.62
N HIS A 54 -17.97 7.40 -21.84
CA HIS A 54 -17.11 8.58 -21.92
C HIS A 54 -15.86 8.41 -21.06
N VAL A 55 -14.95 7.56 -21.50
CA VAL A 55 -13.67 7.31 -20.83
C VAL A 55 -12.50 7.75 -21.69
N TYR A 56 -11.78 8.76 -21.20
CA TYR A 56 -10.59 9.29 -21.84
C TYR A 56 -9.39 9.04 -20.91
N THR A 57 -8.56 8.09 -21.29
CA THR A 57 -7.42 7.69 -20.47
C THR A 57 -6.24 8.63 -20.70
N SER A 58 -5.81 9.33 -19.67
CA SER A 58 -4.51 10.00 -19.65
C SER A 58 -3.43 9.00 -19.32
N ILE A 59 -2.24 9.16 -19.89
CA ILE A 59 -1.08 8.32 -19.64
C ILE A 59 0.00 9.17 -19.00
N LEU A 60 0.53 8.71 -17.88
CA LEU A 60 1.70 9.26 -17.23
C LEU A 60 2.90 8.36 -17.56
N LEU A 61 3.95 8.96 -18.10
CA LEU A 61 5.23 8.30 -18.32
C LEU A 61 6.20 8.79 -17.25
N LEU A 62 6.73 7.86 -16.49
CA LEU A 62 7.70 8.12 -15.43
C LEU A 62 8.98 7.31 -15.71
N GLU A 63 10.10 7.87 -15.32
CA GLU A 63 11.36 7.11 -15.29
C GLU A 63 11.26 6.02 -14.21
N SER A 64 11.63 4.79 -14.59
CA SER A 64 11.63 3.67 -13.66
C SER A 64 12.83 3.74 -12.72
N VAL A 65 12.58 3.71 -11.42
CA VAL A 65 13.63 3.66 -10.39
C VAL A 65 13.84 2.20 -9.99
N ALA A 66 15.06 1.71 -10.08
CA ALA A 66 15.43 0.34 -9.70
C ALA A 66 15.60 0.23 -8.17
N SER A 67 14.53 0.49 -7.43
CA SER A 67 14.58 0.54 -5.97
C SER A 67 15.00 -0.79 -5.34
N ASP A 68 15.90 -0.70 -4.36
CA ASP A 68 16.31 -1.83 -3.52
C ASP A 68 15.17 -2.27 -2.60
N LYS A 69 14.36 -1.30 -2.19
CA LYS A 69 13.20 -1.44 -1.30
C LYS A 69 12.11 -0.50 -1.77
N SER A 70 10.86 -0.90 -1.58
CA SER A 70 9.71 -0.04 -1.86
C SER A 70 8.58 -0.30 -0.87
N GLY A 71 7.78 0.73 -0.62
CA GLY A 71 6.72 0.65 0.38
C GLY A 71 5.71 1.76 0.27
N VAL A 72 4.82 1.76 1.24
CA VAL A 72 3.81 2.79 1.46
C VAL A 72 3.96 3.37 2.85
N LEU A 73 3.70 4.67 2.97
CA LEU A 73 3.70 5.41 4.21
C LEU A 73 2.40 6.20 4.32
N VAL A 74 1.71 6.08 5.46
CA VAL A 74 0.57 6.92 5.79
C VAL A 74 0.96 7.84 6.94
N THR A 75 0.67 9.14 6.83
CA THR A 75 1.07 10.15 7.83
C THR A 75 0.17 10.16 9.07
N GLN A 76 -0.40 9.02 9.41
CA GLN A 76 -1.10 8.78 10.66
C GLN A 76 -1.00 7.30 11.05
N ASP A 77 -1.31 6.99 12.29
CA ASP A 77 -1.58 5.62 12.72
C ASP A 77 -2.89 5.15 12.09
N ILE A 78 -2.85 4.18 11.18
CA ILE A 78 -4.02 3.68 10.45
C ILE A 78 -5.01 2.93 11.34
N ASP A 79 -4.61 2.51 12.56
CA ASP A 79 -5.47 1.78 13.48
C ASP A 79 -6.34 2.72 14.35
N ASN A 80 -5.83 3.91 14.68
CA ASN A 80 -6.50 4.81 15.61
C ASN A 80 -6.57 6.28 15.16
N GLY A 81 -5.96 6.62 14.01
CA GLY A 81 -5.99 7.97 13.43
C GLY A 81 -5.04 8.97 14.09
N HIS A 82 -4.10 8.54 14.95
CA HIS A 82 -3.18 9.44 15.63
C HIS A 82 -2.17 10.05 14.66
N SER A 83 -2.13 11.39 14.56
CA SER A 83 -1.32 12.13 13.59
C SER A 83 0.16 12.28 13.97
N GLY A 84 0.55 11.99 15.21
CA GLY A 84 1.95 11.98 15.68
C GLY A 84 2.72 10.70 15.33
N VAL A 85 2.08 9.76 14.65
CA VAL A 85 2.64 8.46 14.29
C VAL A 85 2.47 8.23 12.80
N ILE A 86 3.49 7.74 12.13
CA ILE A 86 3.38 7.26 10.74
C ILE A 86 3.27 5.74 10.70
N SER A 87 2.47 5.25 9.77
CA SER A 87 2.31 3.84 9.45
C SER A 87 3.09 3.52 8.20
N VAL A 88 3.98 2.53 8.25
CA VAL A 88 4.84 2.15 7.12
C VAL A 88 4.69 0.67 6.84
N ALA A 89 4.57 0.31 5.56
CA ALA A 89 4.69 -1.06 5.08
C ALA A 89 5.72 -1.10 3.94
N VAL A 90 6.71 -1.99 4.02
CA VAL A 90 7.84 -2.02 3.09
C VAL A 90 8.30 -3.45 2.81
N ASN A 91 8.76 -3.67 1.58
CA ASN A 91 9.38 -4.91 1.12
C ASN A 91 10.68 -4.63 0.36
N GLU A 92 11.49 -5.65 0.20
CA GLU A 92 12.62 -5.62 -0.73
C GLU A 92 12.13 -5.56 -2.19
N GLY A 93 12.86 -4.80 -3.02
CA GLY A 93 12.60 -4.62 -4.44
C GLY A 93 11.38 -3.75 -4.74
N LEU A 94 10.73 -4.00 -5.87
CA LEU A 94 9.68 -3.15 -6.43
C LEU A 94 8.28 -3.63 -6.09
N GLY A 95 7.42 -2.74 -5.59
CA GLY A 95 5.97 -2.90 -5.52
C GLY A 95 5.43 -3.99 -4.58
N GLY A 96 6.27 -4.63 -3.76
CA GLY A 96 5.86 -5.78 -2.93
C GLY A 96 4.76 -5.42 -1.93
N ALA A 97 4.91 -4.32 -1.22
CA ALA A 97 3.94 -3.88 -0.21
C ALA A 97 2.60 -3.45 -0.83
N VAL A 98 2.64 -2.80 -2.01
CA VAL A 98 1.45 -2.37 -2.76
C VAL A 98 0.68 -3.56 -3.30
N ASP A 99 1.37 -4.63 -3.72
CA ASP A 99 0.77 -5.83 -4.29
C ASP A 99 0.37 -6.90 -3.24
N GLY A 100 0.35 -6.54 -1.96
CA GLY A 100 -0.14 -7.40 -0.89
C GLY A 100 0.79 -8.55 -0.49
N GLN A 101 2.10 -8.44 -0.75
CA GLN A 101 3.08 -9.37 -0.18
C GLN A 101 3.23 -9.11 1.33
N ALA A 102 3.60 -10.14 2.08
CA ALA A 102 3.90 -10.01 3.50
C ALA A 102 5.07 -9.04 3.72
N ALA A 103 4.75 -7.84 4.16
CA ALA A 103 5.64 -6.70 4.30
C ALA A 103 6.09 -6.51 5.74
N GLU A 104 7.28 -5.94 5.93
CA GLU A 104 7.62 -5.33 7.21
C GLU A 104 6.64 -4.19 7.47
N SER A 105 5.95 -4.22 8.62
CA SER A 105 4.96 -3.21 8.98
C SER A 105 5.37 -2.54 10.28
N LEU A 106 5.45 -1.21 10.24
CA LEU A 106 5.97 -0.38 11.33
C LEU A 106 4.97 0.70 11.73
N ARG A 107 5.01 1.07 13.02
CA ARG A 107 4.53 2.37 13.52
C ARG A 107 5.73 3.13 14.03
N ILE A 108 5.88 4.37 13.57
CA ILE A 108 7.01 5.22 13.91
C ILE A 108 6.46 6.51 14.53
N ASP A 109 6.84 6.78 15.76
CA ASP A 109 6.48 8.00 16.47
C ASP A 109 7.38 9.15 15.98
N LEU A 110 6.76 10.24 15.54
CA LEU A 110 7.45 11.37 14.90
C LEU A 110 8.18 12.26 15.90
N GLU A 111 7.77 12.26 17.17
CA GLU A 111 8.40 13.09 18.22
C GLU A 111 9.61 12.39 18.82
N THR A 112 9.46 11.12 19.15
CA THR A 112 10.49 10.34 19.86
C THR A 112 11.40 9.54 18.93
N GLY A 113 10.96 9.31 17.68
CA GLY A 113 11.61 8.39 16.75
C GLY A 113 11.46 6.89 17.14
N ALA A 114 10.59 6.60 18.11
CA ALA A 114 10.38 5.22 18.54
C ALA A 114 9.71 4.40 17.46
N VAL A 115 10.25 3.20 17.20
CA VAL A 115 9.77 2.28 16.17
C VAL A 115 9.13 1.06 16.83
N ARG A 116 7.89 0.77 16.45
CA ARG A 116 7.18 -0.46 16.82
C ARG A 116 7.00 -1.33 15.59
N VAL A 117 7.62 -2.49 15.57
CA VAL A 117 7.44 -3.51 14.54
C VAL A 117 6.14 -4.25 14.80
N LEU A 118 5.23 -4.26 13.82
CA LEU A 118 3.97 -5.00 13.88
C LEU A 118 4.06 -6.35 13.17
N ALA A 119 4.81 -6.39 12.06
CA ALA A 119 5.08 -7.58 11.29
C ALA A 119 6.47 -7.49 10.65
N THR A 120 7.11 -8.62 10.44
CA THR A 120 8.36 -8.74 9.70
C THR A 120 8.10 -9.10 8.24
N ALA A 121 9.02 -8.78 7.35
CA ALA A 121 8.93 -9.17 5.95
C ALA A 121 9.19 -10.68 5.82
N THR A 122 8.22 -11.40 5.25
CA THR A 122 8.35 -12.85 5.02
C THR A 122 8.18 -13.22 3.55
N ALA A 123 8.15 -12.23 2.66
CA ALA A 123 8.06 -12.48 1.23
C ALA A 123 9.31 -13.23 0.73
N PRO A 124 9.19 -14.44 0.16
CA PRO A 124 10.35 -15.25 -0.20
C PRO A 124 11.06 -14.73 -1.47
N ARG A 125 10.43 -13.83 -2.20
CA ARG A 125 10.94 -13.27 -3.45
C ARG A 125 10.69 -11.78 -3.54
N ARG A 126 11.67 -11.05 -4.09
CA ARG A 126 11.60 -9.65 -4.46
C ARG A 126 11.53 -9.48 -5.97
N ARG A 127 10.96 -8.39 -6.45
CA ARG A 127 10.94 -8.02 -7.87
C ARG A 127 12.02 -7.00 -8.15
N VAL A 128 12.75 -7.19 -9.23
CA VAL A 128 13.74 -6.24 -9.70
C VAL A 128 13.55 -5.99 -11.21
N PRO A 129 13.98 -4.82 -11.72
CA PRO A 129 13.91 -4.56 -13.16
C PRO A 129 14.73 -5.59 -13.95
N ASP A 130 14.17 -6.08 -15.06
CA ASP A 130 14.92 -6.84 -16.06
C ASP A 130 15.57 -5.86 -17.04
N PRO A 131 16.86 -5.97 -17.36
CA PRO A 131 17.49 -5.14 -18.39
C PRO A 131 16.80 -5.18 -19.76
N GLU A 132 16.16 -6.29 -20.10
CA GLU A 132 15.40 -6.45 -21.35
C GLU A 132 13.96 -5.92 -21.26
N GLY A 133 13.52 -5.45 -20.10
CA GLY A 133 12.20 -4.90 -19.84
C GLY A 133 11.32 -5.79 -18.97
N GLY A 134 10.39 -5.14 -18.23
CA GLY A 134 9.56 -5.81 -17.25
C GLY A 134 10.29 -6.09 -15.94
N LEU A 135 9.77 -7.03 -15.16
CA LEU A 135 10.27 -7.39 -13.83
C LEU A 135 10.60 -8.88 -13.76
N ILE A 136 11.74 -9.19 -13.16
CA ILE A 136 12.08 -10.57 -12.75
C ILE A 136 11.96 -10.75 -11.25
N ARG A 137 11.79 -12.00 -10.82
CA ARG A 137 11.69 -12.38 -9.40
C ARG A 137 12.98 -13.05 -8.95
N LEU A 138 13.66 -12.43 -8.01
CA LEU A 138 14.82 -12.99 -7.33
C LEU A 138 14.46 -13.41 -5.90
N PRO A 139 15.23 -14.30 -5.27
CA PRO A 139 15.09 -14.57 -3.84
C PRO A 139 15.25 -13.26 -3.04
N SER A 140 14.46 -13.09 -1.98
CA SER A 140 14.69 -12.05 -0.98
C SER A 140 15.95 -12.35 -0.17
N SER A 141 16.49 -11.37 0.54
CA SER A 141 17.69 -11.53 1.39
C SER A 141 17.48 -12.54 2.52
N GLY A 142 16.24 -12.76 2.93
CA GLY A 142 15.86 -13.53 4.11
C GLY A 142 15.99 -12.75 5.41
N SER A 143 16.20 -11.43 5.32
CA SER A 143 16.19 -10.56 6.50
C SER A 143 14.75 -10.25 6.92
N ASP A 144 14.48 -10.40 8.22
CA ASP A 144 13.19 -9.98 8.81
C ASP A 144 13.05 -8.45 8.88
N VAL A 145 14.18 -7.74 8.83
CA VAL A 145 14.25 -6.27 8.87
C VAL A 145 14.62 -5.74 7.50
N VAL A 146 13.73 -4.95 6.91
CA VAL A 146 13.92 -4.34 5.59
C VAL A 146 14.52 -2.95 5.73
N LEU A 147 13.94 -2.09 6.58
CA LEU A 147 14.40 -0.71 6.76
C LEU A 147 15.56 -0.62 7.74
N GLN A 148 16.57 0.13 7.34
CA GLN A 148 17.70 0.48 8.20
C GLN A 148 17.41 1.78 8.97
N ALA A 149 18.12 2.00 10.07
CA ALA A 149 17.92 3.18 10.92
C ALA A 149 18.12 4.52 10.18
N ALA A 150 18.99 4.57 9.17
CA ALA A 150 19.20 5.75 8.36
C ALA A 150 18.00 6.05 7.43
N GLU A 151 17.38 5.01 6.89
CA GLU A 151 16.20 5.10 6.04
C GLU A 151 14.97 5.51 6.86
N ILE A 152 14.82 4.96 8.06
CA ILE A 152 13.75 5.35 9.00
C ILE A 152 13.86 6.84 9.34
N ARG A 153 15.07 7.36 9.57
CA ARG A 153 15.27 8.81 9.81
C ARG A 153 14.84 9.65 8.61
N GLN A 154 15.10 9.21 7.38
CA GLN A 154 14.64 9.90 6.18
C GLN A 154 13.11 9.93 6.07
N LEU A 155 12.43 8.82 6.44
CA LEU A 155 10.96 8.78 6.46
C LEU A 155 10.37 9.71 7.53
N ILE A 156 11.01 9.82 8.70
CA ILE A 156 10.62 10.77 9.76
C ILE A 156 10.79 12.20 9.27
N ASP A 157 11.98 12.55 8.74
CA ASP A 157 12.26 13.88 8.19
C ASP A 157 11.28 14.24 7.09
N PHE A 158 11.03 13.33 6.18
CA PHE A 158 10.06 13.53 5.11
C PHE A 158 8.65 13.83 5.66
N ALA A 159 8.16 13.01 6.60
CA ALA A 159 6.81 13.18 7.15
C ALA A 159 6.66 14.50 7.94
N GLN A 160 7.69 14.89 8.70
CA GLN A 160 7.69 16.15 9.46
C GLN A 160 7.69 17.38 8.56
N HIS A 161 8.41 17.34 7.42
CA HIS A 161 8.52 18.45 6.48
C HIS A 161 7.57 18.37 5.27
N LEU A 162 6.67 17.37 5.26
CA LEU A 162 5.70 17.22 4.16
C LEU A 162 4.86 18.48 3.93
N PRO A 163 4.32 19.16 4.98
CA PRO A 163 3.50 20.36 4.79
C PRO A 163 4.26 21.55 4.20
N ASP A 164 5.58 21.58 4.38
CA ASP A 164 6.44 22.65 3.87
C ASP A 164 6.85 22.44 2.40
N ARG A 165 6.83 21.17 1.96
CA ARG A 165 7.33 20.75 0.63
C ARG A 165 6.23 20.58 -0.41
N PHE A 166 5.00 20.33 0.04
CA PHE A 166 3.88 20.01 -0.82
C PHE A 166 2.65 20.85 -0.48
N PRO A 167 1.74 21.07 -1.45
CA PRO A 167 0.45 21.70 -1.17
C PRO A 167 -0.32 20.95 -0.08
N PRO A 168 -1.23 21.62 0.64
CA PRO A 168 -2.09 20.96 1.62
C PRO A 168 -2.80 19.75 1.01
N ILE A 169 -2.70 18.61 1.68
CA ILE A 169 -3.37 17.38 1.28
C ILE A 169 -4.78 17.43 1.83
N VAL A 170 -5.76 17.37 0.94
CA VAL A 170 -7.18 17.48 1.29
C VAL A 170 -7.97 16.34 0.66
N ASP A 171 -9.04 15.94 1.34
CA ASP A 171 -10.03 15.01 0.79
C ASP A 171 -10.89 15.68 -0.30
N ASP A 172 -11.81 14.91 -0.89
CA ASP A 172 -12.72 15.40 -1.94
C ASP A 172 -13.67 16.52 -1.47
N GLN A 173 -13.80 16.72 -0.16
CA GLN A 173 -14.62 17.78 0.45
C GLN A 173 -13.77 19.01 0.82
N GLY A 174 -12.46 18.96 0.59
CA GLY A 174 -11.51 20.02 0.92
C GLY A 174 -11.07 20.03 2.39
N ASN A 175 -11.36 18.98 3.17
CA ASN A 175 -10.87 18.86 4.53
C ASN A 175 -9.44 18.33 4.55
N PRO A 176 -8.61 18.75 5.52
CA PRO A 176 -7.28 18.18 5.69
C PRO A 176 -7.34 16.65 5.83
N ALA A 177 -6.51 15.97 5.07
CA ALA A 177 -6.41 14.50 5.07
C ALA A 177 -4.96 14.07 5.32
N PRO A 178 -4.74 12.89 5.92
CA PRO A 178 -3.42 12.30 5.97
C PRO A 178 -2.91 12.00 4.57
N ALA A 179 -1.60 11.95 4.42
CA ALA A 179 -0.97 11.53 3.17
C ALA A 179 -0.85 10.01 3.08
N ASP A 180 -1.12 9.48 1.91
CA ASP A 180 -0.73 8.14 1.45
C ASP A 180 0.39 8.31 0.44
N VAL A 181 1.57 7.78 0.74
CA VAL A 181 2.80 8.00 0.00
C VAL A 181 3.37 6.68 -0.46
N GLU A 182 3.58 6.53 -1.77
CA GLU A 182 4.38 5.43 -2.30
C GLU A 182 5.83 5.89 -2.42
N PHE A 183 6.75 5.10 -1.88
CA PHE A 183 8.16 5.43 -1.84
C PHE A 183 9.05 4.24 -2.18
N GLY A 184 10.32 4.52 -2.45
CA GLY A 184 11.38 3.52 -2.52
C GLY A 184 12.69 4.06 -1.98
N PHE A 185 13.64 3.15 -1.78
CA PHE A 185 15.03 3.48 -1.52
C PHE A 185 15.89 2.94 -2.65
N LEU A 186 16.80 3.76 -3.13
CA LEU A 186 17.85 3.40 -4.08
C LEU A 186 19.18 3.86 -3.49
N ASP A 187 20.08 2.92 -3.24
CA ASP A 187 21.39 3.18 -2.62
C ASP A 187 21.28 3.90 -1.26
N GLY A 188 20.21 3.64 -0.52
CA GLY A 188 19.93 4.25 0.78
C GLY A 188 19.28 5.62 0.70
N ASP A 189 19.01 6.18 -0.48
CA ASP A 189 18.34 7.46 -0.70
C ASP A 189 16.83 7.27 -0.93
N LEU A 190 16.02 8.06 -0.23
CA LEU A 190 14.57 8.08 -0.38
C LEU A 190 14.14 8.63 -1.76
N ARG A 191 13.26 7.91 -2.43
CA ARG A 191 12.61 8.27 -3.70
C ARG A 191 11.10 8.26 -3.50
N LEU A 192 10.43 9.32 -3.93
CA LEU A 192 8.97 9.44 -3.86
C LEU A 192 8.36 9.10 -5.21
N PHE A 193 7.32 8.29 -5.22
CA PHE A 193 6.66 7.85 -6.44
C PHE A 193 5.26 8.43 -6.57
N GLN A 194 4.51 8.44 -5.48
CA GLN A 194 3.15 8.97 -5.45
C GLN A 194 2.84 9.59 -4.10
N LEU A 195 2.07 10.68 -4.13
CA LEU A 195 1.52 11.34 -2.96
C LEU A 195 0.03 11.62 -3.22
N ARG A 196 -0.83 11.13 -2.34
CA ARG A 196 -2.27 11.33 -2.44
C ARG A 196 -2.91 11.43 -1.05
N PRO A 197 -4.16 11.93 -0.94
CA PRO A 197 -4.92 11.83 0.30
C PRO A 197 -5.14 10.37 0.70
N PHE A 198 -4.92 10.05 1.96
CA PHE A 198 -5.36 8.79 2.54
C PHE A 198 -6.85 8.89 2.83
N LEU A 199 -7.64 8.10 2.10
CA LEU A 199 -9.09 8.02 2.29
C LEU A 199 -9.39 6.79 3.15
N ASP A 200 -9.80 7.03 4.38
CA ASP A 200 -10.26 5.96 5.26
C ASP A 200 -11.57 5.37 4.72
N SER A 201 -11.65 4.05 4.68
CA SER A 201 -12.87 3.36 4.25
C SER A 201 -13.95 3.52 5.31
N ARG A 202 -14.72 4.59 5.21
CA ARG A 202 -15.82 4.89 6.15
C ARG A 202 -16.92 3.82 6.19
N MET A 203 -16.91 2.88 5.23
CA MET A 203 -17.93 1.82 5.15
C MET A 203 -17.81 0.75 6.22
N THR A 204 -16.63 0.57 6.83
CA THR A 204 -16.43 -0.44 7.89
C THR A 204 -16.73 0.10 9.29
N GLY A 205 -16.60 1.42 9.50
CA GLY A 205 -16.82 2.07 10.79
C GLY A 205 -18.27 2.11 11.29
N GLY A 206 -19.26 1.73 10.48
CA GLY A 206 -20.69 1.81 10.81
C GLY A 206 -21.42 0.47 10.88
N ILE A 207 -20.72 -0.66 10.76
CA ILE A 207 -21.35 -1.97 10.76
C ILE A 207 -21.56 -2.42 12.21
N ALA A 208 -22.78 -2.26 12.73
CA ALA A 208 -23.15 -2.61 14.10
C ALA A 208 -22.76 -4.04 14.51
N TYR A 209 -22.79 -4.99 13.57
CA TYR A 209 -22.36 -6.36 13.78
C TYR A 209 -20.86 -6.46 14.11
N LEU A 210 -20.01 -5.74 13.42
CA LEU A 210 -18.55 -5.73 13.68
C LEU A 210 -18.26 -5.07 15.03
N HIS A 211 -18.94 -3.97 15.35
CA HIS A 211 -18.82 -3.33 16.67
C HIS A 211 -19.25 -4.26 17.82
N GLN A 212 -20.30 -5.06 17.63
CA GLN A 212 -20.71 -6.06 18.63
C GLN A 212 -19.68 -7.18 18.77
N MET A 213 -19.09 -7.65 17.66
CA MET A 213 -18.02 -8.64 17.70
C MET A 213 -16.80 -8.10 18.45
N ASP A 214 -16.36 -6.87 18.14
CA ASP A 214 -15.22 -6.24 18.81
C ASP A 214 -15.49 -6.02 20.30
N ALA A 215 -16.70 -5.60 20.67
CA ALA A 215 -17.09 -5.46 22.06
C ALA A 215 -17.04 -6.81 22.79
N SER A 216 -17.53 -7.88 22.18
CA SER A 216 -17.48 -9.23 22.75
C SER A 216 -16.05 -9.75 22.93
N LEU A 217 -15.12 -9.35 22.04
CA LEU A 217 -13.70 -9.69 22.14
C LEU A 217 -12.99 -8.90 23.23
N ARG A 218 -13.38 -7.64 23.47
CA ARG A 218 -12.80 -6.81 24.57
C ARG A 218 -13.12 -7.38 25.93
N ASP A 219 -14.28 -7.99 26.10
CA ASP A 219 -14.73 -8.63 27.33
C ASP A 219 -14.26 -10.09 27.47
N SER A 220 -13.73 -10.69 26.38
CA SER A 220 -13.09 -12.00 26.45
C SER A 220 -11.80 -11.87 27.24
N HIS A 221 -11.77 -12.52 28.41
CA HIS A 221 -10.61 -12.55 29.28
C HIS A 221 -9.35 -12.88 28.51
N LYS A 222 -8.25 -12.21 28.84
CA LYS A 222 -6.91 -12.54 28.34
C LYS A 222 -6.63 -14.02 28.61
N VAL A 223 -6.86 -14.87 27.63
CA VAL A 223 -6.51 -16.28 27.71
C VAL A 223 -4.99 -16.36 27.58
N ARG A 224 -4.33 -16.87 28.64
CA ARG A 224 -2.92 -17.24 28.51
C ARG A 224 -2.85 -18.46 27.63
N VAL A 225 -2.33 -18.27 26.41
CA VAL A 225 -2.04 -19.37 25.50
C VAL A 225 -0.62 -19.87 25.83
N ASN A 226 -0.51 -21.14 26.21
CA ASN A 226 0.77 -21.78 26.35
C ASN A 226 1.24 -22.19 24.92
N MET A 227 2.23 -21.48 24.40
CA MET A 227 2.75 -21.72 23.05
C MET A 227 3.54 -23.03 22.91
N GLU A 228 3.85 -23.71 24.04
CA GLU A 228 4.49 -25.04 24.06
C GLU A 228 3.45 -26.18 23.92
N GLU A 229 2.17 -25.89 24.10
CA GLU A 229 1.13 -26.91 23.91
C GLU A 229 0.63 -26.92 22.46
N THR A 230 0.75 -28.07 21.83
CA THR A 230 0.17 -28.29 20.50
C THR A 230 -1.34 -28.10 20.56
N PRO A 231 -1.95 -27.25 19.70
CA PRO A 231 -3.40 -27.05 19.68
C PRO A 231 -4.13 -28.37 19.50
N ARG A 232 -5.02 -28.72 20.44
CA ARG A 232 -5.88 -29.88 20.27
C ARG A 232 -6.84 -29.61 19.11
N THR A 233 -6.70 -30.34 18.02
CA THR A 233 -7.69 -30.34 16.93
C THR A 233 -8.92 -31.07 17.40
N GLU A 234 -9.89 -30.38 17.98
CA GLU A 234 -11.23 -30.94 18.15
C GLU A 234 -11.86 -31.11 16.77
N ARG A 235 -11.89 -32.35 16.31
CA ARG A 235 -12.71 -32.73 15.15
C ARG A 235 -14.18 -32.53 15.56
N ARG A 236 -14.82 -31.47 15.07
CA ARG A 236 -16.30 -31.38 15.14
C ARG A 236 -16.88 -32.60 14.44
N PRO A 237 -17.80 -33.36 15.08
CA PRO A 237 -18.50 -34.44 14.39
C PRO A 237 -19.28 -33.83 13.23
N ARG A 238 -19.09 -34.41 12.04
CA ARG A 238 -19.96 -34.11 10.89
C ARG A 238 -21.34 -34.71 11.24
N THR A 239 -22.28 -33.86 11.56
CA THR A 239 -23.70 -34.25 11.51
C THR A 239 -24.12 -34.30 10.05
N CYS A 240 -24.63 -35.48 9.64
CA CYS A 240 -25.25 -35.71 8.34
C CYS A 240 -26.51 -34.87 8.16
#